data_546791d21d58e4b8a68a6a82ff934ee6
#
_entry.id   546791d21d58e4b8a68a6a82ff934ee6
#
_cell.length_a   1.000
_cell.length_b   1.000
_cell.length_c   1.000
_cell.angle_alpha   90.00
_cell.angle_beta   90.00
_cell.angle_gamma   90.00
#
_symmetry.space_group_name_H-M   'P 1'
#
loop_
_entity.id
_entity.type
_entity.pdbx_description
1 polymer ?
#
loop_
_entity_poly.entity_id
_entity_poly.type
_entity_poly.pdbx_seq_one_letter_code
_entity_poly.pdbx_strand_id
1 'polypeptide(L)'
;MFLYRQFKTQAEIDAEYNLGALLANPQVVFDGYSALSAAARTALKCELGVRYGATLDEKLDVFPAAAPGAPILLFIHGGYWRAFSQRE
;
A
#
# COMPACT_ATOMS: atom_id res chain seq x y z
N MET A 1 -27.23 8.17 24.60
CA MET A 1 -26.70 9.17 23.66
C MET A 1 -25.81 8.49 22.67
N PHE A 2 -25.90 8.85 21.39
CA PHE A 2 -24.96 8.38 20.37
C PHE A 2 -23.78 9.34 20.28
N LEU A 3 -22.55 8.79 20.17
CA LEU A 3 -21.34 9.57 19.91
C LEU A 3 -21.19 9.91 18.43
N TYR A 4 -21.44 8.93 17.58
CA TYR A 4 -21.35 9.08 16.13
C TYR A 4 -22.27 8.06 15.45
N ARG A 5 -23.17 8.50 14.59
CA ARG A 5 -24.17 7.64 13.92
C ARG A 5 -24.89 6.76 14.96
N GLN A 6 -24.87 5.43 14.79
CA GLN A 6 -25.47 4.46 15.70
C GLN A 6 -24.57 4.07 16.90
N PHE A 7 -23.32 4.54 16.93
CA PHE A 7 -22.34 4.16 17.94
C PHE A 7 -22.50 4.96 19.23
N LYS A 8 -22.47 4.28 20.36
CA LYS A 8 -22.66 4.87 21.69
C LYS A 8 -21.35 5.01 22.46
N THR A 9 -20.35 4.22 22.12
CA THR A 9 -19.05 4.19 22.81
C THR A 9 -17.89 4.35 21.82
N GLN A 10 -16.77 4.84 22.32
CA GLN A 10 -15.53 4.92 21.53
C GLN A 10 -15.08 3.52 21.10
N ALA A 11 -15.22 2.52 21.95
CA ALA A 11 -14.83 1.14 21.62
C ALA A 11 -15.61 0.57 20.42
N GLU A 12 -16.89 0.91 20.29
CA GLU A 12 -17.69 0.52 19.12
C GLU A 12 -17.17 1.18 17.84
N ILE A 13 -16.81 2.45 17.92
CA ILE A 13 -16.21 3.18 16.79
C ILE A 13 -14.87 2.58 16.41
N ASP A 14 -14.00 2.36 17.38
CA ASP A 14 -12.65 1.81 17.16
C ASP A 14 -12.70 0.42 16.52
N ALA A 15 -13.63 -0.42 16.97
CA ALA A 15 -13.84 -1.76 16.39
C ALA A 15 -14.24 -1.70 14.92
N GLU A 16 -15.07 -0.73 14.54
CA GLU A 16 -15.52 -0.57 13.15
C GLU A 16 -14.42 -0.01 12.24
N TYR A 17 -13.56 0.86 12.74
CA TYR A 17 -12.52 1.50 11.97
C TYR A 17 -11.17 0.77 12.01
N ASN A 18 -10.95 -0.15 12.94
CA ASN A 18 -9.74 -0.95 13.01
C ASN A 18 -9.87 -2.21 12.14
N LEU A 19 -9.76 -2.03 10.83
CA LEU A 19 -9.96 -3.12 9.87
C LEU A 19 -8.93 -4.24 10.01
N GLY A 20 -7.72 -3.94 10.46
CA GLY A 20 -6.69 -4.95 10.70
C GLY A 20 -7.07 -5.96 11.77
N ALA A 21 -7.87 -5.55 12.77
CA ALA A 21 -8.36 -6.44 13.82
C ALA A 21 -9.43 -7.43 13.33
N LEU A 22 -10.03 -7.19 12.17
CA LEU A 22 -11.01 -8.08 11.55
C LEU A 22 -10.36 -9.26 10.80
N LEU A 23 -9.07 -9.18 10.52
CA LEU A 23 -8.33 -10.25 9.86
C LEU A 23 -7.83 -11.26 10.89
N ALA A 24 -8.00 -12.54 10.61
CA ALA A 24 -7.52 -13.60 11.48
C ALA A 24 -5.98 -13.59 11.62
N ASN A 25 -5.29 -13.28 10.53
CA ASN A 25 -3.83 -13.13 10.51
C ASN A 25 -3.43 -12.09 9.47
N PRO A 26 -3.36 -10.79 9.82
CA PRO A 26 -2.98 -9.74 8.90
C PRO A 26 -1.56 -9.91 8.32
N GLN A 27 -0.64 -10.54 9.06
CA GLN A 27 0.71 -10.76 8.59
C GLN A 27 0.77 -11.64 7.34
N VAL A 28 -0.08 -12.65 7.23
CA VAL A 28 -0.17 -13.49 6.02
C VAL A 28 -0.51 -12.66 4.78
N VAL A 29 -1.39 -11.67 4.92
CA VAL A 29 -1.76 -10.77 3.82
C VAL A 29 -0.58 -9.90 3.42
N PHE A 30 0.14 -9.33 4.37
CA PHE A 30 1.31 -8.46 4.12
C PHE A 30 2.48 -9.25 3.54
N ASP A 31 2.72 -10.45 4.03
CA ASP A 31 3.73 -11.35 3.46
C ASP A 31 3.38 -11.72 2.01
N GLY A 32 2.10 -11.90 1.72
CA GLY A 32 1.60 -12.10 0.35
C GLY A 32 1.89 -10.93 -0.57
N TYR A 33 1.66 -9.70 -0.11
CA TYR A 33 2.01 -8.49 -0.88
C TYR A 33 3.51 -8.43 -1.16
N SER A 34 4.34 -8.63 -0.16
CA SER A 34 5.79 -8.62 -0.32
C SER A 34 6.28 -9.68 -1.29
N ALA A 35 5.72 -10.88 -1.22
CA ALA A 35 6.08 -11.99 -2.11
C ALA A 35 5.68 -11.71 -3.58
N LEU A 36 4.47 -11.21 -3.82
CA LEU A 36 4.00 -10.85 -5.16
C LEU A 36 4.81 -9.70 -5.75
N SER A 37 5.13 -8.70 -4.95
CA SER A 37 5.94 -7.56 -5.37
C SER A 37 7.37 -7.98 -5.71
N ALA A 38 7.98 -8.86 -4.90
CA ALA A 38 9.30 -9.42 -5.19
C ALA A 38 9.31 -10.23 -6.50
N ALA A 39 8.29 -11.04 -6.72
CA ALA A 39 8.13 -11.79 -7.96
C ALA A 39 7.98 -10.88 -9.18
N ALA A 40 7.20 -9.82 -9.08
CA ALA A 40 7.04 -8.85 -10.15
C ALA A 40 8.36 -8.13 -10.49
N ARG A 41 9.12 -7.71 -9.49
CA ARG A 41 10.44 -7.09 -9.70
C ARG A 41 11.44 -8.03 -10.38
N THR A 42 11.35 -9.31 -10.11
CA THR A 42 12.20 -10.33 -10.76
C THR A 42 11.77 -10.61 -12.20
N ALA A 43 10.46 -10.68 -12.45
CA ALA A 43 9.92 -11.09 -13.74
C ALA A 43 9.82 -9.95 -14.75
N LEU A 44 9.70 -8.71 -14.32
CA LEU A 44 9.45 -7.55 -15.17
C LEU A 44 10.68 -6.65 -15.26
N LYS A 45 10.86 -6.01 -16.40
CA LYS A 45 11.81 -4.90 -16.54
C LYS A 45 11.35 -3.76 -15.62
N CYS A 46 12.25 -3.28 -14.77
CA CYS A 46 11.92 -2.19 -13.85
C CYS A 46 13.16 -1.36 -13.48
N GLU A 47 12.92 -0.13 -13.09
CA GLU A 47 13.90 0.76 -12.47
C GLU A 47 13.40 1.05 -11.05
N LEU A 48 14.21 0.69 -10.06
CA LEU A 48 13.83 0.75 -8.64
C LEU A 48 14.43 1.97 -7.96
N GLY A 49 13.66 2.58 -7.07
CA GLY A 49 14.13 3.67 -6.21
C GLY A 49 14.50 4.94 -6.97
N VAL A 50 13.78 5.25 -8.04
CA VAL A 50 13.97 6.47 -8.81
C VAL A 50 13.55 7.68 -7.97
N ARG A 51 14.47 8.59 -7.71
CA ARG A 51 14.19 9.78 -6.91
C ARG A 51 13.42 10.81 -7.72
N TYR A 52 12.39 11.39 -7.11
CA TYR A 52 11.64 12.51 -7.66
C TYR A 52 11.71 13.77 -6.78
N GLY A 53 12.42 13.71 -5.66
CA GLY A 53 12.61 14.83 -4.75
C GLY A 53 13.83 14.69 -3.86
N ALA A 54 14.05 15.65 -2.97
CA ALA A 54 15.27 15.78 -2.19
C ALA A 54 15.32 14.88 -0.94
N THR A 55 14.16 14.44 -0.43
CA THR A 55 14.12 13.60 0.76
C THR A 55 14.39 12.14 0.45
N LEU A 56 14.79 11.39 1.48
CA LEU A 56 15.12 9.97 1.34
C LEU A 56 13.95 9.12 0.84
N ASP A 57 12.73 9.49 1.20
CA ASP A 57 11.51 8.72 0.90
C ASP A 57 10.83 9.15 -0.40
N GLU A 58 11.30 10.22 -1.05
CA GLU A 58 10.77 10.68 -2.33
C GLU A 58 11.33 9.82 -3.48
N LYS A 59 10.85 8.58 -3.54
CA LYS A 59 11.25 7.57 -4.53
C LYS A 59 10.03 6.83 -5.07
N LEU A 60 10.17 6.36 -6.31
CA LEU A 60 9.18 5.49 -6.95
C LEU A 60 9.88 4.37 -7.72
N ASP A 61 9.15 3.33 -7.99
CA ASP A 61 9.59 2.25 -8.87
C ASP A 61 8.87 2.37 -10.22
N VAL A 62 9.60 2.19 -11.31
CA VAL A 62 9.08 2.33 -12.68
C VAL A 62 9.10 0.98 -13.37
N PHE A 63 7.97 0.59 -13.92
CA PHE A 63 7.80 -0.62 -14.74
C PHE A 63 7.42 -0.18 -16.16
N PRO A 64 8.39 -0.05 -17.08
CA PRO A 64 8.12 0.42 -18.43
C PRO A 64 7.21 -0.55 -19.18
N ALA A 65 6.27 -0.01 -19.96
CA ALA A 65 5.47 -0.81 -20.88
C ALA A 65 6.33 -1.34 -22.04
N ALA A 66 5.96 -2.51 -22.56
CA ALA A 66 6.66 -3.11 -23.70
C ALA A 66 6.40 -2.36 -25.02
N ALA A 67 5.25 -1.70 -25.15
CA ALA A 67 4.85 -0.98 -26.37
C ALA A 67 4.92 0.54 -26.17
N PRO A 68 5.39 1.31 -27.17
CA PRO A 68 5.37 2.77 -27.13
C PRO A 68 3.93 3.29 -27.14
N GLY A 69 3.69 4.45 -26.49
CA GLY A 69 2.38 5.08 -26.43
C GLY A 69 1.38 4.42 -25.50
N ALA A 70 1.79 3.46 -24.68
CA ALA A 70 0.93 2.83 -23.68
C ALA A 70 0.48 3.84 -22.61
N PRO A 71 -0.71 3.69 -22.03
CA PRO A 71 -1.17 4.51 -20.90
C PRO A 71 -0.24 4.39 -19.70
N ILE A 72 -0.18 5.45 -18.90
CA ILE A 72 0.55 5.46 -17.63
C ILE A 72 -0.41 5.15 -16.50
N LEU A 73 -0.09 4.14 -15.67
CA LEU A 73 -0.74 3.86 -14.40
C LEU A 73 0.15 4.36 -13.28
N LEU A 74 -0.36 5.28 -12.47
CA LEU A 74 0.30 5.71 -11.25
C LEU A 74 -0.40 5.07 -10.05
N PHE A 75 0.34 4.27 -9.29
CA PHE A 75 -0.14 3.67 -8.05
C PHE A 75 0.56 4.33 -6.86
N ILE A 76 -0.21 4.77 -5.87
CA ILE A 76 0.28 5.32 -4.61
C ILE A 76 -0.09 4.32 -3.52
N HIS A 77 0.94 3.80 -2.82
CA HIS A 77 0.73 2.78 -1.80
C HIS A 77 -0.12 3.28 -0.63
N GLY A 78 -0.82 2.35 0.03
CA GLY A 78 -1.54 2.60 1.28
C GLY A 78 -0.61 2.60 2.48
N GLY A 79 -1.20 2.47 3.69
CA GLY A 79 -0.46 2.39 4.94
C GLY A 79 -0.70 3.57 5.87
N TYR A 80 -1.62 4.46 5.52
CA TYR A 80 -2.07 5.60 6.34
C TYR A 80 -0.90 6.50 6.77
N TRP A 81 0.06 6.73 5.83
CA TRP A 81 1.31 7.49 6.07
C TRP A 81 2.23 6.93 7.17
N ARG A 82 2.02 5.69 7.61
CA ARG A 82 2.72 5.08 8.75
C ARG A 82 3.40 3.77 8.41
N ALA A 83 3.05 3.16 7.29
CA ALA A 83 3.53 1.85 6.87
C ALA A 83 3.60 1.76 5.34
N PHE A 84 4.28 0.73 4.87
CA PHE A 84 4.50 0.40 3.47
C PHE A 84 5.41 1.39 2.73
N SER A 85 5.74 1.04 1.52
CA SER A 85 6.59 1.83 0.63
C SER A 85 6.24 1.51 -0.82
N GLN A 86 6.98 2.06 -1.77
CA GLN A 86 6.83 1.73 -3.18
C GLN A 86 7.15 0.25 -3.50
N ARG A 87 7.64 -0.52 -2.54
CA ARG A 87 8.05 -1.92 -2.74
C ARG A 87 6.98 -2.96 -2.41
N GLU A 88 5.90 -2.58 -1.77
CA GLU A 88 4.76 -3.46 -1.47
C GLU A 88 3.69 -3.47 -2.56
#